data_abc4fe67458db9f1168c72a6b61a1cbc
#
_entry.id   abc4fe67458db9f1168c72a6b61a1cbc
#
_cell.length_a   1.000
_cell.length_b   1.000
_cell.length_c   1.000
_cell.angle_alpha   90.00
_cell.angle_beta   90.00
_cell.angle_gamma   90.00
#
_symmetry.space_group_name_H-M   'P 1'
#
loop_
_entity.id
_entity.type
_entity.pdbx_description
1 polymer ?
#
loop_
_entity_poly.entity_id
_entity_poly.type
_entity_poly.pdbx_seq_one_letter_code
_entity_poly.pdbx_strand_id
1 'polypeptide(L)'
;HMHTLRAMAEEKGLTAPYYSATGWGGAYVPESFLPVLGGYVDAPWANHTHELAASENFLFQPFHDDANIASDFSEGQSGFTFDAAEFPYLTAELGGGLQVTAHRRTYPYPEDIEAQTICMLGAGANLIGYYMYHGGVNPDGKYSTLQESKATGYANDLPVKSYDFQTCLRENGLPSESYYRLRKHHAFIKNTEELLAPAKVYLPDNISEPASAEDMETLRAAFRYNKTADCGFLFINNHQRKRKMTEKQITPEKPLQFTVCLLYTSPSPRD
;
A
#
# COMPACT_ATOMS: atom_id res chain seq x y z
N HIS A 1 -20.02 -17.84 0.72
CA HIS A 1 -18.81 -18.66 0.58
C HIS A 1 -17.73 -18.28 1.60
N MET A 2 -17.37 -16.99 1.79
CA MET A 2 -16.30 -16.59 2.72
C MET A 2 -16.59 -17.02 4.16
N HIS A 3 -17.80 -16.81 4.68
CA HIS A 3 -18.19 -17.32 6.00
C HIS A 3 -18.12 -18.84 6.12
N THR A 4 -18.49 -19.57 5.06
CA THR A 4 -18.37 -21.03 5.03
C THR A 4 -16.90 -21.47 5.11
N LEU A 5 -16.02 -20.82 4.31
CA LEU A 5 -14.56 -21.10 4.35
C LEU A 5 -13.97 -20.78 5.73
N ARG A 6 -14.37 -19.66 6.32
CA ARG A 6 -13.95 -19.29 7.68
C ARG A 6 -14.39 -20.35 8.70
N ALA A 7 -15.66 -20.76 8.69
CA ALA A 7 -16.16 -21.78 9.60
C ALA A 7 -15.39 -23.11 9.46
N MET A 8 -15.08 -23.51 8.24
CA MET A 8 -14.26 -24.70 7.99
C MET A 8 -12.82 -24.54 8.52
N ALA A 9 -12.24 -23.37 8.40
CA ALA A 9 -10.91 -23.07 8.93
C ALA A 9 -10.91 -23.12 10.46
N GLU A 10 -11.89 -22.50 11.09
CA GLU A 10 -12.08 -22.52 12.56
C GLU A 10 -12.29 -23.95 13.08
N GLU A 11 -13.10 -24.77 12.39
CA GLU A 11 -13.27 -26.18 12.70
C GLU A 11 -11.95 -26.96 12.66
N LYS A 12 -11.02 -26.56 11.80
CA LYS A 12 -9.67 -27.14 11.71
C LYS A 12 -8.67 -26.52 12.69
N GLY A 13 -9.11 -25.66 13.60
CA GLY A 13 -8.25 -25.03 14.62
C GLY A 13 -7.45 -23.86 14.13
N LEU A 14 -7.77 -23.26 12.99
CA LEU A 14 -7.13 -22.03 12.53
C LEU A 14 -7.78 -20.82 13.23
N THR A 15 -7.05 -20.18 14.12
CA THR A 15 -7.55 -19.09 14.99
C THR A 15 -6.92 -17.73 14.68
N ALA A 16 -6.31 -17.57 13.53
CA ALA A 16 -5.73 -16.30 13.11
C ALA A 16 -6.83 -15.27 12.71
N PRO A 17 -6.54 -13.97 12.74
CA PRO A 17 -7.42 -12.98 12.14
C PRO A 17 -7.66 -13.27 10.65
N TYR A 18 -8.91 -13.16 10.22
CA TYR A 18 -9.29 -13.35 8.83
C TYR A 18 -9.39 -11.99 8.14
N TYR A 19 -8.87 -11.86 6.93
CA TYR A 19 -9.02 -10.64 6.16
C TYR A 19 -9.54 -10.92 4.74
N SER A 20 -10.19 -9.93 4.18
CA SER A 20 -10.59 -9.92 2.78
C SER A 20 -9.38 -9.51 1.93
N ALA A 21 -9.11 -10.23 0.84
CA ALA A 21 -8.02 -9.89 -0.06
C ALA A 21 -8.24 -8.55 -0.79
N THR A 22 -9.48 -8.06 -0.82
CA THR A 22 -9.86 -6.83 -1.51
C THR A 22 -10.71 -5.95 -0.59
N GLY A 23 -10.22 -4.76 -0.27
CA GLY A 23 -10.98 -3.73 0.45
C GLY A 23 -11.12 -2.43 -0.35
N TRP A 24 -10.57 -2.40 -1.57
CA TRP A 24 -10.59 -1.25 -2.48
C TRP A 24 -11.73 -1.33 -3.50
N GLY A 25 -11.96 -0.22 -4.23
CA GLY A 25 -12.87 -0.17 -5.37
C GLY A 25 -14.31 -0.52 -5.05
N GLY A 26 -14.80 -0.19 -3.87
CA GLY A 26 -16.17 -0.52 -3.45
C GLY A 26 -16.41 -2.01 -3.21
N ALA A 27 -15.36 -2.84 -3.07
CA ALA A 27 -15.50 -4.26 -2.82
C ALA A 27 -16.21 -4.54 -1.49
N TYR A 28 -17.09 -5.52 -1.50
CA TYR A 28 -17.78 -5.96 -0.29
C TYR A 28 -16.83 -6.67 0.67
N VAL A 29 -16.73 -6.16 1.89
CA VAL A 29 -16.01 -6.79 3.00
C VAL A 29 -17.04 -7.48 3.90
N PRO A 30 -17.05 -8.81 4.02
CA PRO A 30 -18.00 -9.52 4.88
C PRO A 30 -17.78 -9.16 6.34
N GLU A 31 -18.86 -9.17 7.12
CA GLU A 31 -18.80 -9.02 8.55
C GLU A 31 -17.78 -10.01 9.18
N SER A 32 -17.04 -9.57 10.16
CA SER A 32 -15.96 -10.31 10.84
C SER A 32 -14.70 -10.60 10.00
N PHE A 33 -14.55 -9.97 8.83
CA PHE A 33 -13.31 -9.95 8.10
C PHE A 33 -12.67 -8.56 8.19
N LEU A 34 -11.34 -8.51 8.24
CA LEU A 34 -10.60 -7.26 8.17
C LEU A 34 -10.49 -6.82 6.70
N PRO A 35 -10.78 -5.56 6.38
CA PRO A 35 -10.49 -5.04 5.06
C PRO A 35 -8.97 -4.89 4.89
N VAL A 36 -8.45 -5.24 3.71
CA VAL A 36 -7.09 -4.95 3.33
C VAL A 36 -7.09 -4.13 2.04
N LEU A 37 -6.13 -3.26 1.90
CA LEU A 37 -6.02 -2.33 0.80
C LEU A 37 -4.82 -2.67 -0.07
N GLY A 38 -4.72 -1.99 -1.20
CA GLY A 38 -3.62 -2.11 -2.13
C GLY A 38 -3.15 -0.75 -2.61
N GLY A 39 -2.12 -0.75 -3.42
CA GLY A 39 -1.61 0.43 -4.08
C GLY A 39 -0.45 0.08 -5.00
N TYR A 40 -0.42 0.68 -6.18
CA TYR A 40 0.60 0.44 -7.17
C TYR A 40 1.23 1.74 -7.65
N VAL A 41 2.49 1.68 -8.00
CA VAL A 41 3.23 2.84 -8.51
C VAL A 41 2.88 3.19 -9.96
N ASP A 42 2.23 2.27 -10.68
CA ASP A 42 1.74 2.43 -12.06
C ASP A 42 0.55 1.47 -12.26
N ALA A 43 -0.18 1.57 -13.36
CA ALA A 43 -1.30 0.71 -13.69
C ALA A 43 -1.07 0.01 -15.06
N PRO A 44 -0.37 -1.13 -15.09
CA PRO A 44 -0.09 -1.85 -16.33
C PRO A 44 -1.36 -2.36 -17.03
N TRP A 45 -2.46 -2.51 -16.29
CA TRP A 45 -3.79 -2.89 -16.80
C TRP A 45 -4.57 -1.75 -17.46
N ALA A 46 -4.12 -0.48 -17.34
CA ALA A 46 -4.80 0.64 -17.97
C ALA A 46 -4.91 0.45 -19.49
N ASN A 47 -6.07 0.75 -20.06
CA ASN A 47 -6.39 0.51 -21.46
C ASN A 47 -5.69 1.42 -22.47
N HIS A 48 -4.78 2.27 -22.02
CA HIS A 48 -4.09 3.26 -22.83
C HIS A 48 -2.58 3.23 -22.56
N THR A 49 -1.82 3.86 -23.46
CA THR A 49 -0.34 3.90 -23.40
C THR A 49 0.20 5.24 -22.89
N HIS A 50 -0.64 6.27 -22.76
CA HIS A 50 -0.18 7.55 -22.24
C HIS A 50 0.19 7.47 -20.77
N GLU A 51 0.96 8.45 -20.30
CA GLU A 51 1.39 8.53 -18.91
C GLU A 51 0.19 8.79 -17.99
N LEU A 52 0.20 8.12 -16.84
CA LEU A 52 -0.81 8.33 -15.81
C LEU A 52 -0.54 9.65 -15.06
N ALA A 53 -1.59 10.19 -14.45
CA ALA A 53 -1.47 11.26 -13.47
C ALA A 53 -0.55 10.83 -12.31
N ALA A 54 -0.05 11.79 -11.56
CA ALA A 54 0.73 11.49 -10.36
C ALA A 54 -0.11 10.67 -9.37
N SER A 55 0.48 9.61 -8.86
CA SER A 55 -0.21 8.71 -7.95
C SER A 55 -0.26 9.28 -6.53
N GLU A 56 -1.42 9.20 -5.90
CA GLU A 56 -1.64 9.55 -4.50
C GLU A 56 -0.98 8.57 -3.52
N ASN A 57 -0.53 7.43 -3.99
CA ASN A 57 0.25 6.47 -3.19
C ASN A 57 1.58 7.03 -2.65
N PHE A 58 1.99 8.21 -3.10
CA PHE A 58 3.16 8.93 -2.60
C PHE A 58 2.82 10.06 -1.61
N LEU A 59 1.56 10.12 -1.16
CA LEU A 59 1.07 11.00 -0.10
C LEU A 59 0.91 10.24 1.22
N PHE A 60 0.87 10.95 2.35
CA PHE A 60 0.58 10.37 3.65
C PHE A 60 -0.92 10.44 3.94
N GLN A 61 -1.69 9.63 3.22
CA GLN A 61 -3.15 9.57 3.38
C GLN A 61 -3.54 8.24 4.02
N PRO A 62 -4.06 8.23 5.25
CA PRO A 62 -4.56 7.01 5.86
C PRO A 62 -5.78 6.51 5.09
N PHE A 63 -5.89 5.19 4.96
CA PHE A 63 -6.98 4.55 4.23
C PHE A 63 -7.19 5.09 2.80
N HIS A 64 -6.11 5.15 2.05
CA HIS A 64 -6.17 5.55 0.64
C HIS A 64 -6.71 4.40 -0.22
N ASP A 65 -7.71 4.70 -1.06
CA ASP A 65 -8.22 3.82 -2.09
C ASP A 65 -7.53 4.16 -3.42
N ASP A 66 -6.70 3.23 -3.92
CA ASP A 66 -6.04 3.43 -5.21
C ASP A 66 -7.04 3.22 -6.37
N ALA A 67 -7.59 4.31 -6.87
CA ALA A 67 -8.55 4.30 -7.97
C ALA A 67 -8.01 3.69 -9.28
N ASN A 68 -6.70 3.44 -9.39
CA ASN A 68 -6.13 2.75 -10.54
C ASN A 68 -6.30 1.23 -10.48
N ILE A 69 -6.46 0.64 -9.28
CA ILE A 69 -6.67 -0.81 -9.15
C ILE A 69 -8.01 -1.16 -9.79
N ALA A 70 -7.99 -2.16 -10.68
CA ALA A 70 -9.16 -2.63 -11.43
C ALA A 70 -9.83 -1.55 -12.32
N SER A 71 -9.13 -0.49 -12.68
CA SER A 71 -9.65 0.59 -13.54
C SER A 71 -10.04 0.14 -14.95
N ASP A 72 -9.58 -1.02 -15.37
CA ASP A 72 -9.95 -1.68 -16.63
C ASP A 72 -11.32 -2.39 -16.57
N PHE A 73 -11.83 -2.67 -15.36
CA PHE A 73 -13.13 -3.34 -15.16
C PHE A 73 -14.23 -2.42 -14.67
N SER A 74 -13.87 -1.42 -13.88
CA SER A 74 -14.83 -0.53 -13.21
C SER A 74 -14.61 0.90 -13.66
N GLU A 75 -15.51 1.42 -14.48
CA GLU A 75 -15.58 2.86 -14.73
C GLU A 75 -15.98 3.56 -13.42
N GLY A 76 -14.98 3.95 -12.61
CA GLY A 76 -15.19 4.88 -11.52
C GLY A 76 -15.81 4.34 -10.22
N GLN A 77 -15.78 3.05 -9.97
CA GLN A 77 -16.08 2.56 -8.62
C GLN A 77 -14.88 2.82 -7.73
N SER A 78 -15.02 3.76 -6.82
CA SER A 78 -14.05 4.08 -5.78
C SER A 78 -14.75 4.14 -4.43
N GLY A 79 -13.98 4.11 -3.36
CA GLY A 79 -14.47 4.21 -2.00
C GLY A 79 -14.59 2.88 -1.27
N PHE A 80 -15.02 2.97 -0.02
CA PHE A 80 -15.10 1.83 0.88
C PHE A 80 -16.55 1.45 1.15
N THR A 81 -16.80 0.15 1.35
CA THR A 81 -18.10 -0.38 1.81
C THR A 81 -18.14 -0.58 3.33
N PHE A 82 -17.13 -0.07 4.04
CA PHE A 82 -16.95 -0.16 5.48
C PHE A 82 -16.53 1.20 6.06
N ASP A 83 -16.73 1.39 7.36
CA ASP A 83 -16.19 2.56 8.05
C ASP A 83 -14.71 2.35 8.37
N ALA A 84 -13.84 3.09 7.70
CA ALA A 84 -12.40 3.00 7.87
C ALA A 84 -11.93 3.29 9.32
N ALA A 85 -12.69 4.06 10.09
CA ALA A 85 -12.35 4.39 11.47
C ALA A 85 -12.47 3.18 12.42
N GLU A 86 -13.21 2.14 12.03
CA GLU A 86 -13.40 0.94 12.83
C GLU A 86 -12.30 -0.12 12.63
N PHE A 87 -11.42 0.07 11.65
CA PHE A 87 -10.44 -0.94 11.26
C PHE A 87 -9.01 -0.41 11.31
N PRO A 88 -8.02 -1.28 11.57
CA PRO A 88 -6.63 -0.93 11.34
C PRO A 88 -6.36 -0.77 9.84
N TYR A 89 -5.48 0.16 9.47
CA TYR A 89 -5.02 0.30 8.09
C TYR A 89 -4.07 -0.85 7.76
N LEU A 90 -4.47 -1.71 6.83
CA LEU A 90 -3.74 -2.91 6.41
C LEU A 90 -3.60 -2.92 4.90
N THR A 91 -2.44 -3.32 4.39
CA THR A 91 -2.25 -3.56 2.95
C THR A 91 -1.88 -5.01 2.72
N ALA A 92 -2.47 -5.66 1.72
CA ALA A 92 -2.08 -7.00 1.27
C ALA A 92 -1.65 -7.02 -0.20
N GLU A 93 -1.88 -5.92 -0.91
CA GLU A 93 -1.56 -5.79 -2.32
C GLU A 93 -0.83 -4.47 -2.61
N LEU A 94 0.21 -4.20 -1.82
CA LEU A 94 1.15 -3.13 -2.15
C LEU A 94 2.10 -3.62 -3.23
N GLY A 95 2.21 -2.89 -4.33
CA GLY A 95 3.02 -3.32 -5.47
C GLY A 95 4.51 -3.42 -5.14
N GLY A 96 4.98 -4.62 -4.84
CA GLY A 96 6.40 -4.95 -4.70
C GLY A 96 7.12 -5.14 -6.03
N GLY A 97 6.38 -5.08 -7.11
CA GLY A 97 6.74 -5.15 -8.50
C GLY A 97 5.50 -4.92 -9.35
N LEU A 98 5.64 -4.96 -10.66
CA LEU A 98 4.52 -4.77 -11.60
C LEU A 98 4.60 -5.76 -12.75
N GLN A 99 3.44 -6.22 -13.17
CA GLN A 99 3.30 -7.00 -14.39
C GLN A 99 3.64 -6.16 -15.63
N VAL A 100 3.98 -6.84 -16.70
CA VAL A 100 4.16 -6.26 -18.02
C VAL A 100 3.05 -6.80 -18.91
N THR A 101 2.23 -5.91 -19.47
CA THR A 101 1.19 -6.29 -20.43
C THR A 101 1.66 -6.11 -21.86
N ALA A 102 0.91 -6.66 -22.83
CA ALA A 102 1.26 -6.57 -24.23
C ALA A 102 1.31 -5.12 -24.74
N HIS A 103 0.41 -4.28 -24.26
CA HIS A 103 0.27 -2.89 -24.71
C HIS A 103 0.91 -1.87 -23.78
N ARG A 104 1.16 -2.22 -22.49
CA ARG A 104 1.73 -1.30 -21.50
C ARG A 104 2.90 -1.96 -20.76
N ARG A 105 4.10 -1.46 -21.02
CA ARG A 105 5.37 -2.00 -20.51
C ARG A 105 5.92 -1.13 -19.41
N THR A 106 5.33 -1.24 -18.24
CA THR A 106 5.74 -0.49 -17.06
C THR A 106 7.05 -1.02 -16.49
N TYR A 107 7.85 -0.13 -15.92
CA TYR A 107 9.00 -0.48 -15.11
C TYR A 107 8.90 0.24 -13.76
N PRO A 108 8.67 -0.47 -12.67
CA PRO A 108 8.69 0.11 -11.34
C PRO A 108 10.16 0.33 -10.94
N TYR A 109 10.54 1.57 -10.74
CA TYR A 109 11.87 1.84 -10.21
C TYR A 109 11.93 1.43 -8.73
N PRO A 110 13.09 0.97 -8.23
CA PRO A 110 13.25 0.60 -6.82
C PRO A 110 12.89 1.74 -5.86
N GLU A 111 13.15 2.98 -6.25
CA GLU A 111 12.78 4.19 -5.52
C GLU A 111 11.26 4.38 -5.40
N ASP A 112 10.51 4.03 -6.45
CA ASP A 112 9.05 4.12 -6.44
C ASP A 112 8.48 3.18 -5.38
N ILE A 113 8.94 1.93 -5.36
CA ILE A 113 8.48 0.89 -4.42
C ILE A 113 8.86 1.26 -2.98
N GLU A 114 10.08 1.75 -2.78
CA GLU A 114 10.56 2.20 -1.48
C GLU A 114 9.73 3.38 -0.96
N ALA A 115 9.54 4.42 -1.77
CA ALA A 115 8.79 5.61 -1.39
C ALA A 115 7.33 5.30 -1.06
N GLN A 116 6.67 4.46 -1.86
CA GLN A 116 5.31 4.00 -1.58
C GLN A 116 5.22 3.26 -0.24
N THR A 117 6.17 2.38 0.05
CA THR A 117 6.23 1.67 1.35
C THR A 117 6.38 2.65 2.51
N ILE A 118 7.23 3.67 2.39
CA ILE A 118 7.41 4.72 3.40
C ILE A 118 6.11 5.49 3.61
N CYS A 119 5.42 5.86 2.52
CA CYS A 119 4.16 6.59 2.61
C CYS A 119 3.06 5.77 3.30
N MET A 120 2.93 4.49 2.98
CA MET A 120 1.95 3.62 3.64
C MET A 120 2.25 3.44 5.14
N LEU A 121 3.52 3.25 5.50
CA LEU A 121 3.92 3.18 6.91
C LEU A 121 3.63 4.49 7.66
N GLY A 122 4.00 5.62 7.07
CA GLY A 122 3.76 6.93 7.66
C GLY A 122 2.27 7.28 7.76
N ALA A 123 1.46 6.83 6.82
CA ALA A 123 0.00 6.96 6.82
C ALA A 123 -0.71 6.03 7.82
N GLY A 124 0.02 5.17 8.53
CA GLY A 124 -0.53 4.37 9.63
C GLY A 124 -0.71 2.89 9.33
N ALA A 125 -0.21 2.39 8.21
CA ALA A 125 -0.33 0.97 7.91
C ALA A 125 0.34 0.10 8.98
N ASN A 126 -0.41 -0.89 9.49
CA ASN A 126 0.03 -1.86 10.49
C ASN A 126 0.31 -3.25 9.90
N LEU A 127 0.00 -3.44 8.63
CA LEU A 127 0.42 -4.59 7.83
C LEU A 127 0.90 -4.07 6.48
N ILE A 128 2.11 -4.42 6.11
CA ILE A 128 2.66 -4.16 4.78
C ILE A 128 2.78 -5.50 4.06
N GLY A 129 1.78 -5.83 3.27
CA GLY A 129 1.77 -7.00 2.41
C GLY A 129 1.96 -6.60 0.95
N TYR A 130 2.85 -7.28 0.26
CA TYR A 130 3.16 -6.97 -1.14
C TYR A 130 2.50 -7.97 -2.09
N TYR A 131 1.99 -7.44 -3.20
CA TYR A 131 1.68 -8.22 -4.37
C TYR A 131 2.39 -7.62 -5.61
N MET A 132 3.51 -8.25 -6.09
CA MET A 132 4.12 -9.42 -5.47
C MET A 132 5.48 -9.07 -4.88
N TYR A 133 5.92 -9.86 -3.90
CA TYR A 133 7.28 -9.76 -3.37
C TYR A 133 8.23 -10.75 -4.02
N HIS A 134 7.74 -11.94 -4.32
CA HIS A 134 8.45 -13.01 -5.00
C HIS A 134 7.74 -13.35 -6.31
N GLY A 135 8.46 -13.33 -7.39
CA GLY A 135 7.98 -13.77 -8.69
C GLY A 135 7.76 -15.28 -8.76
N GLY A 136 7.09 -15.72 -9.79
CA GLY A 136 6.80 -17.12 -10.00
C GLY A 136 6.77 -17.50 -11.48
N VAL A 137 6.52 -18.76 -11.73
CA VAL A 137 6.31 -19.32 -13.05
C VAL A 137 4.98 -20.07 -13.06
N ASN A 138 4.14 -19.78 -14.04
CA ASN A 138 2.88 -20.48 -14.19
C ASN A 138 3.12 -21.94 -14.62
N PRO A 139 2.38 -22.89 -14.02
CA PRO A 139 2.48 -24.29 -14.43
C PRO A 139 1.90 -24.50 -15.84
N ASP A 140 2.38 -25.53 -16.51
CA ASP A 140 1.74 -26.04 -17.73
C ASP A 140 0.44 -26.75 -17.37
N GLY A 141 -0.69 -26.20 -17.81
CA GLY A 141 -1.97 -26.86 -17.72
C GLY A 141 -2.22 -27.80 -18.90
N LYS A 142 -3.18 -28.71 -18.72
CA LYS A 142 -3.55 -29.63 -19.80
C LYS A 142 -4.18 -28.92 -21.01
N TYR A 143 -4.92 -27.86 -20.77
CA TYR A 143 -5.68 -27.14 -21.79
C TYR A 143 -5.24 -25.68 -21.94
N SER A 144 -4.77 -25.04 -20.88
CA SER A 144 -4.26 -23.68 -20.88
C SER A 144 -3.40 -23.43 -19.64
N THR A 145 -2.70 -22.30 -19.61
CA THR A 145 -2.14 -21.73 -18.38
C THR A 145 -3.18 -20.83 -17.70
N LEU A 146 -2.93 -20.41 -16.46
CA LEU A 146 -3.85 -19.54 -15.70
C LEU A 146 -3.81 -18.07 -16.12
N GLN A 147 -3.21 -17.75 -17.27
CA GLN A 147 -3.04 -16.36 -17.68
C GLN A 147 -4.12 -15.93 -18.67
N GLU A 148 -4.48 -14.66 -18.59
CA GLU A 148 -5.21 -13.99 -19.65
C GLU A 148 -4.39 -14.04 -20.94
N SER A 149 -5.06 -14.14 -22.06
CA SER A 149 -4.44 -14.16 -23.37
C SER A 149 -5.32 -13.46 -24.39
N LYS A 150 -4.72 -13.09 -25.52
CA LYS A 150 -5.47 -12.52 -26.66
C LYS A 150 -6.61 -13.41 -27.14
N ALA A 151 -6.50 -14.71 -26.95
CA ALA A 151 -7.56 -15.67 -27.30
C ALA A 151 -8.85 -15.44 -26.51
N THR A 152 -8.80 -14.84 -25.33
CA THR A 152 -9.98 -14.48 -24.53
C THR A 152 -10.55 -13.12 -24.90
N GLY A 153 -9.87 -12.34 -25.73
CA GLY A 153 -10.25 -10.96 -26.06
C GLY A 153 -9.96 -9.95 -24.95
N TYR A 154 -9.27 -10.35 -23.89
CA TYR A 154 -8.90 -9.44 -22.81
C TYR A 154 -7.71 -8.56 -23.20
N ALA A 155 -7.81 -7.26 -22.92
CA ALA A 155 -6.83 -6.26 -23.36
C ALA A 155 -5.47 -6.38 -22.65
N ASN A 156 -5.45 -6.81 -21.41
CA ASN A 156 -4.28 -6.87 -20.54
C ASN A 156 -3.58 -8.24 -20.61
N ASP A 157 -3.00 -8.52 -21.77
CA ASP A 157 -2.32 -9.77 -22.05
C ASP A 157 -1.00 -9.89 -21.26
N LEU A 158 -0.91 -10.86 -20.39
CA LEU A 158 0.27 -11.15 -19.59
C LEU A 158 1.16 -12.22 -20.27
N PRO A 159 2.46 -12.28 -19.96
CA PRO A 159 3.31 -13.39 -20.36
C PRO A 159 2.75 -14.72 -19.84
N VAL A 160 2.62 -15.71 -20.73
CA VAL A 160 1.95 -16.98 -20.41
C VAL A 160 2.66 -17.78 -19.32
N LYS A 161 3.98 -17.78 -19.32
CA LYS A 161 4.80 -18.56 -18.39
C LYS A 161 5.34 -17.76 -17.24
N SER A 162 5.96 -16.63 -17.50
CA SER A 162 6.57 -15.82 -16.49
C SER A 162 5.51 -15.10 -15.65
N TYR A 163 5.64 -15.19 -14.35
CA TYR A 163 4.91 -14.41 -13.37
C TYR A 163 5.91 -13.64 -12.51
N ASP A 164 6.96 -13.15 -13.14
CA ASP A 164 8.08 -12.46 -12.48
C ASP A 164 7.66 -11.13 -11.84
N PHE A 165 6.80 -10.37 -12.49
CA PHE A 165 6.29 -9.07 -12.08
C PHE A 165 7.37 -8.05 -11.68
N GLN A 166 8.63 -8.27 -12.10
CA GLN A 166 9.74 -7.39 -11.73
C GLN A 166 9.89 -7.21 -10.22
N THR A 167 9.62 -8.27 -9.46
CA THR A 167 9.51 -8.29 -8.01
C THR A 167 10.85 -8.18 -7.29
N CYS A 168 10.77 -8.00 -5.98
CA CYS A 168 11.93 -7.96 -5.09
C CYS A 168 12.76 -9.24 -5.18
N LEU A 169 12.12 -10.41 -5.13
CA LEU A 169 12.72 -11.70 -5.47
C LEU A 169 12.15 -12.16 -6.79
N ARG A 170 12.99 -12.24 -7.81
CA ARG A 170 12.59 -12.57 -9.18
C ARG A 170 12.07 -14.02 -9.26
N GLU A 171 11.45 -14.40 -10.38
CA GLU A 171 10.93 -15.77 -10.57
C GLU A 171 11.99 -16.86 -10.36
N ASN A 172 13.25 -16.54 -10.58
CA ASN A 172 14.40 -17.43 -10.35
C ASN A 172 14.98 -17.34 -8.92
N GLY A 173 14.35 -16.58 -8.02
CA GLY A 173 14.77 -16.36 -6.65
C GLY A 173 15.93 -15.37 -6.45
N LEU A 174 16.41 -14.73 -7.51
CA LEU A 174 17.48 -13.72 -7.38
C LEU A 174 16.92 -12.40 -6.85
N PRO A 175 17.61 -11.77 -5.87
CA PRO A 175 17.19 -10.48 -5.35
C PRO A 175 17.43 -9.35 -6.36
N SER A 176 16.46 -8.46 -6.48
CA SER A 176 16.56 -7.21 -7.22
C SER A 176 17.03 -6.06 -6.31
N GLU A 177 17.28 -4.87 -6.86
CA GLU A 177 17.60 -3.69 -6.06
C GLU A 177 16.49 -3.33 -5.07
N SER A 178 15.22 -3.50 -5.47
CA SER A 178 14.06 -3.28 -4.58
C SER A 178 14.11 -4.15 -3.32
N TYR A 179 14.61 -5.39 -3.41
CA TYR A 179 14.82 -6.25 -2.24
C TYR A 179 15.75 -5.62 -1.22
N TYR A 180 16.88 -5.10 -1.66
CA TYR A 180 17.87 -4.50 -0.75
C TYR A 180 17.37 -3.20 -0.13
N ARG A 181 16.58 -2.41 -0.85
CA ARG A 181 15.94 -1.21 -0.34
C ARG A 181 14.89 -1.54 0.71
N LEU A 182 13.95 -2.42 0.39
CA LEU A 182 12.88 -2.81 1.30
C LEU A 182 13.39 -3.54 2.55
N ARG A 183 14.46 -4.31 2.44
CA ARG A 183 15.06 -5.00 3.58
C ARG A 183 15.39 -4.05 4.74
N LYS A 184 15.78 -2.80 4.46
CA LYS A 184 16.06 -1.79 5.49
C LYS A 184 14.78 -1.42 6.23
N HIS A 185 13.68 -1.23 5.51
CA HIS A 185 12.38 -0.90 6.09
C HIS A 185 11.80 -2.08 6.86
N HIS A 186 11.96 -3.30 6.36
CA HIS A 186 11.55 -4.49 7.11
C HIS A 186 12.33 -4.66 8.40
N ALA A 187 13.63 -4.38 8.40
CA ALA A 187 14.44 -4.38 9.61
C ALA A 187 14.00 -3.27 10.59
N PHE A 188 13.68 -2.08 10.09
CA PHE A 188 13.11 -1.00 10.90
C PHE A 188 11.80 -1.43 11.54
N ILE A 189 10.85 -1.94 10.76
CA ILE A 189 9.56 -2.43 11.25
C ILE A 189 9.78 -3.48 12.33
N LYS A 190 10.59 -4.50 12.06
CA LYS A 190 10.84 -5.60 12.99
C LYS A 190 11.43 -5.14 14.32
N ASN A 191 12.24 -4.10 14.30
CA ASN A 191 12.86 -3.56 15.52
C ASN A 191 11.97 -2.58 16.27
N THR A 192 10.92 -2.06 15.63
CA THR A 192 10.06 -1.00 16.20
C THR A 192 8.59 -1.37 16.26
N GLU A 193 8.19 -2.59 15.86
CA GLU A 193 6.80 -3.01 15.68
C GLU A 193 5.92 -2.75 16.92
N GLU A 194 6.42 -3.05 18.12
CA GLU A 194 5.68 -2.84 19.37
C GLU A 194 5.43 -1.38 19.70
N LEU A 195 6.32 -0.49 19.26
CA LEU A 195 6.20 0.96 19.44
C LEU A 195 5.40 1.61 18.30
N LEU A 196 5.59 1.10 17.08
CA LEU A 196 5.01 1.68 15.89
C LEU A 196 3.53 1.30 15.69
N ALA A 197 3.15 0.04 15.97
CA ALA A 197 1.79 -0.43 15.72
C ALA A 197 0.71 0.38 16.48
N PRO A 198 0.84 0.72 17.78
CA PRO A 198 -0.13 1.53 18.49
C PRO A 198 0.01 3.04 18.25
N ALA A 199 1.01 3.47 17.49
CA ALA A 199 1.27 4.89 17.24
C ALA A 199 0.25 5.49 16.29
N LYS A 200 -0.41 6.59 16.73
CA LYS A 200 -1.37 7.35 15.92
C LYS A 200 -0.67 8.28 14.94
N VAL A 201 -1.31 8.53 13.81
CA VAL A 201 -0.81 9.42 12.75
C VAL A 201 -1.21 10.86 13.01
N TYR A 202 -0.27 11.76 12.80
CA TYR A 202 -0.46 13.20 12.83
C TYR A 202 0.20 13.81 11.60
N LEU A 203 -0.48 14.75 10.96
CA LEU A 203 0.08 15.55 9.88
C LEU A 203 0.66 16.85 10.47
N PRO A 204 1.62 17.51 9.81
CA PRO A 204 2.19 18.76 10.33
C PRO A 204 1.15 19.89 10.40
N ASP A 205 1.12 20.64 11.49
CA ASP A 205 0.17 21.76 11.67
C ASP A 205 0.61 23.03 10.95
N ASN A 206 1.89 23.18 10.69
CA ASN A 206 2.50 24.42 10.19
C ASN A 206 2.85 24.41 8.71
N ILE A 207 2.49 23.34 8.00
CA ILE A 207 2.53 23.27 6.54
C ILE A 207 1.20 22.76 6.03
N SER A 208 0.75 23.33 4.93
CA SER A 208 -0.45 22.81 4.25
C SER A 208 -0.21 21.40 3.76
N GLU A 209 -1.26 20.59 3.73
CA GLU A 209 -1.21 19.32 3.00
C GLU A 209 -0.99 19.59 1.50
N PRO A 210 -0.32 18.70 0.77
CA PRO A 210 -0.24 18.80 -0.67
C PRO A 210 -1.64 18.90 -1.27
N ALA A 211 -1.86 19.86 -2.14
CA ALA A 211 -3.16 20.08 -2.77
C ALA A 211 -3.57 18.88 -3.65
N SER A 212 -2.62 18.13 -4.15
CA SER A 212 -2.79 16.89 -4.91
C SER A 212 -1.46 16.16 -5.04
N ALA A 213 -1.48 14.97 -5.65
CA ALA A 213 -0.25 14.25 -5.99
C ALA A 213 0.63 14.98 -7.03
N GLU A 214 0.08 15.93 -7.80
CA GLU A 214 0.84 16.79 -8.73
C GLU A 214 1.50 17.99 -8.04
N ASP A 215 1.30 18.19 -6.73
CA ASP A 215 2.02 19.21 -5.96
C ASP A 215 3.45 18.74 -5.67
N MET A 216 4.40 19.31 -6.38
CA MET A 216 5.84 19.02 -6.25
C MET A 216 6.56 19.96 -5.28
N GLU A 217 5.89 21.01 -4.80
CA GLU A 217 6.47 22.06 -3.98
C GLU A 217 6.28 21.82 -2.48
N THR A 218 5.16 21.26 -2.07
CA THR A 218 4.84 21.04 -0.65
C THR A 218 5.63 19.86 -0.08
N LEU A 219 6.19 20.03 1.11
CA LEU A 219 6.83 18.96 1.86
C LEU A 219 5.78 17.92 2.29
N ARG A 220 6.06 16.66 2.02
CA ARG A 220 5.22 15.53 2.45
C ARG A 220 5.83 14.92 3.70
N ALA A 221 5.13 15.02 4.81
CA ALA A 221 5.57 14.49 6.09
C ALA A 221 4.40 13.95 6.90
N ALA A 222 4.65 12.95 7.73
CA ALA A 222 3.73 12.44 8.72
C ALA A 222 4.49 12.03 9.98
N PHE A 223 3.83 12.10 11.12
CA PHE A 223 4.40 11.72 12.40
C PHE A 223 3.52 10.67 13.06
N ARG A 224 4.08 9.52 13.39
CA ARG A 224 3.41 8.50 14.18
C ARG A 224 3.88 8.60 15.63
N TYR A 225 2.97 8.84 16.54
CA TYR A 225 3.27 9.02 17.97
C TYR A 225 2.59 7.97 18.83
N ASN A 226 3.39 7.27 19.63
CA ASN A 226 2.93 6.34 20.64
C ASN A 226 2.88 7.05 21.99
N LYS A 227 1.66 7.38 22.42
CA LYS A 227 1.42 8.10 23.68
C LYS A 227 1.90 7.32 24.90
N THR A 228 1.74 6.00 24.91
CA THR A 228 2.08 5.16 26.06
C THR A 228 3.59 5.08 26.27
N ALA A 229 4.34 4.99 25.18
CA ALA A 229 5.80 4.90 25.23
C ALA A 229 6.48 6.26 25.15
N ASP A 230 5.72 7.35 24.98
CA ASP A 230 6.21 8.72 24.77
C ASP A 230 7.28 8.80 23.69
N CYS A 231 7.04 8.15 22.56
CA CYS A 231 7.95 8.14 21.43
C CYS A 231 7.24 8.30 20.10
N GLY A 232 7.97 8.76 19.09
CA GLY A 232 7.39 8.95 17.77
C GLY A 232 8.37 8.72 16.63
N PHE A 233 7.80 8.58 15.45
CA PHE A 233 8.50 8.30 14.21
C PHE A 233 8.09 9.33 13.17
N LEU A 234 9.06 10.06 12.64
CA LEU A 234 8.85 11.02 11.56
C LEU A 234 9.10 10.35 10.21
N PHE A 235 8.11 10.43 9.34
CA PHE A 235 8.18 9.97 7.95
C PHE A 235 8.20 11.16 7.02
N ILE A 236 9.11 11.15 6.05
CA ILE A 236 9.26 12.21 5.05
C ILE A 236 9.37 11.55 3.68
N ASN A 237 8.62 12.06 2.70
CA ASN A 237 8.73 11.66 1.32
C ASN A 237 9.01 12.87 0.41
N ASN A 238 10.11 12.82 -0.33
CA ASN A 238 10.43 13.78 -1.38
C ASN A 238 10.60 13.05 -2.73
N HIS A 239 9.72 12.09 -2.99
CA HIS A 239 9.68 11.34 -4.22
C HIS A 239 8.26 11.32 -4.81
N GLN A 240 8.17 11.48 -6.12
CA GLN A 240 6.99 11.22 -6.93
C GLN A 240 7.42 10.56 -8.22
N ARG A 241 6.82 9.42 -8.56
CA ARG A 241 7.18 8.70 -9.78
C ARG A 241 7.10 9.60 -11.01
N LYS A 242 8.17 9.59 -11.81
CA LYS A 242 8.30 10.35 -13.06
C LYS A 242 8.07 11.86 -12.93
N ARG A 243 8.17 12.41 -11.73
CA ARG A 243 8.10 13.84 -11.47
C ARG A 243 9.36 14.28 -10.74
N LYS A 244 9.78 15.51 -10.99
CA LYS A 244 10.88 16.11 -10.25
C LYS A 244 10.31 16.99 -9.14
N MET A 245 10.46 16.53 -7.91
CA MET A 245 10.13 17.35 -6.75
C MET A 245 11.20 18.38 -6.48
N THR A 246 10.80 19.54 -5.96
CA THR A 246 11.74 20.56 -5.51
C THR A 246 12.49 20.10 -4.26
N GLU A 247 13.68 20.62 -4.06
CA GLU A 247 14.43 20.40 -2.83
C GLU A 247 13.74 21.12 -1.67
N LYS A 248 13.59 20.42 -0.52
CA LYS A 248 12.99 20.97 0.69
C LYS A 248 14.01 20.99 1.80
N GLN A 249 13.94 22.03 2.61
CA GLN A 249 14.81 22.18 3.77
C GLN A 249 13.98 22.32 5.03
N ILE A 250 14.33 21.52 6.03
CA ILE A 250 13.83 21.64 7.39
C ILE A 250 14.98 22.20 8.21
N THR A 251 14.80 23.39 8.77
CA THR A 251 15.83 24.08 9.56
C THR A 251 15.33 24.36 10.98
N PRO A 252 16.22 24.66 11.93
CA PRO A 252 15.80 25.06 13.28
C PRO A 252 14.83 26.25 13.31
N GLU A 253 14.95 27.15 12.30
CA GLU A 253 14.08 28.33 12.17
C GLU A 253 12.74 28.01 11.51
N LYS A 254 12.64 26.87 10.83
CA LYS A 254 11.43 26.35 10.17
C LYS A 254 11.24 24.87 10.50
N PRO A 255 11.02 24.54 11.77
CA PRO A 255 10.81 23.15 12.18
C PRO A 255 9.43 22.68 11.74
N LEU A 256 9.27 21.36 11.60
CA LEU A 256 7.95 20.75 11.53
C LEU A 256 7.29 20.79 12.90
N GLN A 257 6.02 21.14 12.94
CA GLN A 257 5.23 21.22 14.16
C GLN A 257 4.05 20.25 14.09
N PHE A 258 3.82 19.54 15.17
CA PHE A 258 2.72 18.58 15.30
C PHE A 258 2.01 18.77 16.63
N THR A 259 0.70 18.99 16.61
CA THR A 259 -0.12 18.99 17.81
C THR A 259 -0.60 17.59 18.12
N VAL A 260 -0.09 17.04 19.19
CA VAL A 260 -0.49 15.71 19.67
C VAL A 260 -1.54 15.90 20.76
N CYS A 261 -2.79 15.52 20.47
CA CYS A 261 -3.88 15.61 21.44
C CYS A 261 -3.70 14.56 22.55
N LEU A 262 -3.30 15.01 23.71
CA LEU A 262 -3.23 14.21 24.93
C LEU A 262 -4.56 14.30 25.69
N LEU A 263 -5.62 13.71 25.15
CA LEU A 263 -6.86 13.55 25.90
C LEU A 263 -6.60 12.62 27.09
N TYR A 264 -6.43 13.23 28.28
CA TYR A 264 -6.57 12.51 29.54
C TYR A 264 -8.07 12.23 29.73
N THR A 265 -8.50 11.02 29.44
CA THR A 265 -9.68 10.52 30.13
C THR A 265 -9.24 10.29 31.56
N SER A 266 -9.52 11.27 32.46
CA SER A 266 -9.45 10.96 33.86
C SER A 266 -10.40 9.77 34.11
N PRO A 267 -9.98 8.75 34.86
CA PRO A 267 -10.91 7.74 35.28
C PRO A 267 -12.03 8.47 36.02
N SER A 268 -13.29 8.25 35.57
CA SER A 268 -14.45 8.78 36.30
C SER A 268 -14.36 8.27 37.74
N PRO A 269 -14.46 9.15 38.76
CA PRO A 269 -14.55 8.68 40.11
C PRO A 269 -15.97 8.15 40.31
N ARG A 270 -16.25 6.96 39.88
CA ARG A 270 -17.44 6.18 40.23
C ARG A 270 -17.10 4.71 40.24
N ASP A 271 -17.14 4.24 41.44
CA ASP A 271 -17.19 2.89 41.99
C ASP A 271 -15.87 2.22 42.27
#